data_dd7228327b978a0282faf11c7d492eaf
#
_entry.id   dd7228327b978a0282faf11c7d492eaf
#
_cell.length_a   1.000
_cell.length_b   1.000
_cell.length_c   1.000
_cell.angle_alpha   90.00
_cell.angle_beta   90.00
_cell.angle_gamma   90.00
#
_symmetry.space_group_name_H-M   'P 1'
#
loop_
_entity.id
_entity.type
_entity.pdbx_description
1 polymer ?
#
loop_
_entity_poly.entity_id
_entity_poly.type
_entity_poly.pdbx_seq_one_letter_code
_entity_poly.pdbx_strand_id
1 'polypeptide(L)'
;MKKMDETEVYRYSLSFAAGSREKDLWVNSYRANLACAEFIRKTIAEDFDGMHLSDGCLQTILDAYGFDRVMWVLANTVGEGKGDGRYSQSNKEWAKTFRVPPDSHNSEFCVTSHPAIVNGLVDEVRKAWDDLHLWKPEQMESHLGQNLVGRVLVVAPIVLKDPYKTSDNQLFLAQSGNGCYPRALGTKVFGTFLNDGERSFLYRTDFTGILKDEYIPDWAKQAIRDAQEEEQETEQEESQEQDSGMQMQ
;
A
#
# COMPACT_ATOMS: atom_id res chain seq x y z
N MET A 1 -10.66 -16.44 17.49
CA MET A 1 -11.91 -15.70 17.82
C MET A 1 -12.75 -15.60 16.56
N LYS A 2 -14.07 -15.78 16.59
CA LYS A 2 -14.93 -15.58 15.41
C LYS A 2 -15.06 -14.08 15.17
N LYS A 3 -14.82 -13.59 13.94
CA LYS A 3 -15.08 -12.17 13.60
C LYS A 3 -16.51 -11.82 13.97
N MET A 4 -16.73 -10.67 14.57
CA MET A 4 -18.07 -10.20 14.95
C MET A 4 -18.92 -9.83 13.73
N ASP A 5 -18.25 -9.51 12.61
CA ASP A 5 -18.93 -9.16 11.37
C ASP A 5 -18.17 -9.72 10.16
N GLU A 6 -18.88 -10.45 9.30
CA GLU A 6 -18.39 -11.01 8.04
C GLU A 6 -18.88 -10.18 6.83
N THR A 7 -19.60 -9.08 7.06
CA THR A 7 -20.13 -8.23 5.99
C THR A 7 -18.99 -7.44 5.35
N GLU A 8 -18.94 -7.39 4.03
CA GLU A 8 -17.96 -6.55 3.31
C GLU A 8 -18.27 -5.06 3.43
N VAL A 9 -17.22 -4.24 3.36
CA VAL A 9 -17.37 -2.78 3.31
C VAL A 9 -17.92 -2.37 1.96
N TYR A 10 -19.13 -1.80 1.94
CA TYR A 10 -19.69 -1.25 0.71
C TYR A 10 -19.11 0.14 0.43
N ARG A 11 -18.42 0.30 -0.69
CA ARG A 11 -17.57 1.46 -1.00
C ARG A 11 -18.23 2.52 -1.88
N TYR A 12 -19.51 2.32 -2.28
CA TYR A 12 -20.24 3.23 -3.15
C TYR A 12 -21.30 4.01 -2.38
N SER A 13 -21.85 5.06 -3.00
CA SER A 13 -22.88 5.91 -2.42
C SER A 13 -24.23 5.19 -2.28
N LEU A 14 -25.09 5.70 -1.40
CA LEU A 14 -26.48 5.22 -1.29
C LEU A 14 -27.23 5.38 -2.62
N SER A 15 -27.00 6.48 -3.34
CA SER A 15 -27.62 6.73 -4.63
C SER A 15 -27.19 5.68 -5.67
N PHE A 16 -25.92 5.31 -5.68
CA PHE A 16 -25.43 4.22 -6.53
C PHE A 16 -26.07 2.88 -6.13
N ALA A 17 -26.08 2.54 -4.85
CA ALA A 17 -26.66 1.30 -4.33
C ALA A 17 -28.17 1.18 -4.69
N ALA A 18 -28.90 2.31 -4.63
CA ALA A 18 -30.31 2.34 -5.03
C ALA A 18 -30.50 2.09 -6.53
N GLY A 19 -29.64 2.68 -7.38
CA GLY A 19 -29.66 2.48 -8.83
C GLY A 19 -29.26 1.05 -9.25
N SER A 20 -28.31 0.45 -8.55
CA SER A 20 -27.79 -0.90 -8.81
C SER A 20 -28.58 -2.02 -8.14
N ARG A 21 -29.66 -1.71 -7.40
CA ARG A 21 -30.45 -2.66 -6.59
C ARG A 21 -29.64 -3.34 -5.47
N GLU A 22 -28.62 -2.66 -4.95
CA GLU A 22 -27.71 -3.15 -3.89
C GLU A 22 -27.95 -2.45 -2.55
N LYS A 23 -29.15 -1.85 -2.37
CA LYS A 23 -29.49 -1.10 -1.18
C LYS A 23 -29.32 -1.90 0.11
N ASP A 24 -29.63 -3.20 0.08
CA ASP A 24 -29.49 -4.07 1.25
C ASP A 24 -28.01 -4.25 1.62
N LEU A 25 -27.10 -4.36 0.65
CA LEU A 25 -25.64 -4.41 0.89
C LEU A 25 -25.16 -3.12 1.54
N TRP A 26 -25.61 -1.99 1.03
CA TRP A 26 -25.29 -0.68 1.62
C TRP A 26 -25.78 -0.58 3.08
N VAL A 27 -27.06 -0.95 3.34
CA VAL A 27 -27.66 -0.90 4.70
C VAL A 27 -26.90 -1.82 5.66
N ASN A 28 -26.54 -3.03 5.24
CA ASN A 28 -25.81 -3.98 6.08
C ASN A 28 -24.40 -3.44 6.39
N SER A 29 -23.68 -2.93 5.39
CA SER A 29 -22.39 -2.31 5.60
C SER A 29 -22.48 -1.08 6.51
N TYR A 30 -23.49 -0.23 6.34
CA TYR A 30 -23.73 0.94 7.20
C TYR A 30 -23.90 0.54 8.67
N ARG A 31 -24.75 -0.48 8.95
CA ARG A 31 -24.96 -0.99 10.31
C ARG A 31 -23.69 -1.56 10.91
N ALA A 32 -22.93 -2.29 10.11
CA ALA A 32 -21.66 -2.87 10.53
C ALA A 32 -20.60 -1.78 10.80
N ASN A 33 -20.57 -0.67 10.02
CA ASN A 33 -19.72 0.47 10.30
C ASN A 33 -20.07 1.17 11.61
N LEU A 34 -21.40 1.32 11.91
CA LEU A 34 -21.84 1.85 13.20
C LEU A 34 -21.41 0.97 14.37
N ALA A 35 -21.59 -0.34 14.24
CA ALA A 35 -21.19 -1.29 15.29
C ALA A 35 -19.66 -1.29 15.49
N CYS A 36 -18.86 -1.17 14.42
CA CYS A 36 -17.42 -1.02 14.50
C CYS A 36 -17.02 0.29 15.20
N ALA A 37 -17.62 1.41 14.82
CA ALA A 37 -17.35 2.71 15.45
C ALA A 37 -17.68 2.70 16.96
N GLU A 38 -18.79 2.10 17.32
CA GLU A 38 -19.20 1.92 18.73
C GLU A 38 -18.23 1.05 19.50
N PHE A 39 -17.80 -0.06 18.90
CA PHE A 39 -16.81 -0.95 19.50
C PHE A 39 -15.47 -0.21 19.72
N ILE A 40 -14.98 0.52 18.72
CA ILE A 40 -13.76 1.32 18.85
C ILE A 40 -13.91 2.36 19.97
N ARG A 41 -15.02 3.08 20.04
CA ARG A 41 -15.31 4.06 21.12
C ARG A 41 -15.22 3.41 22.50
N LYS A 42 -15.86 2.24 22.65
CA LYS A 42 -15.84 1.48 23.90
C LYS A 42 -14.43 1.04 24.27
N THR A 43 -13.71 0.46 23.32
CA THR A 43 -12.32 0.00 23.53
C THR A 43 -11.41 1.19 23.93
N ILE A 44 -11.53 2.35 23.25
CA ILE A 44 -10.80 3.55 23.64
C ILE A 44 -11.14 3.95 25.09
N ALA A 45 -12.43 3.93 25.47
CA ALA A 45 -12.85 4.34 26.80
C ALA A 45 -12.36 3.39 27.90
N GLU A 46 -12.20 2.10 27.60
CA GLU A 46 -11.71 1.07 28.51
C GLU A 46 -10.17 1.07 28.61
N ASP A 47 -9.47 1.33 27.50
CA ASP A 47 -8.03 1.15 27.37
C ASP A 47 -7.21 2.46 27.45
N PHE A 48 -7.87 3.62 27.47
CA PHE A 48 -7.18 4.91 27.54
C PHE A 48 -6.96 5.34 29.01
N ASP A 49 -5.70 5.41 29.42
CA ASP A 49 -5.31 5.83 30.79
C ASP A 49 -5.27 7.35 31.03
N GLY A 50 -5.64 8.14 30.01
CA GLY A 50 -5.56 9.60 30.01
C GLY A 50 -4.33 10.14 29.25
N MET A 51 -3.35 9.31 28.91
CA MET A 51 -2.16 9.67 28.14
C MET A 51 -1.92 8.72 26.94
N HIS A 52 -2.13 7.42 27.12
CA HIS A 52 -1.83 6.40 26.13
C HIS A 52 -2.98 5.39 26.02
N LEU A 53 -3.11 4.76 24.85
CA LEU A 53 -3.88 3.55 24.68
C LEU A 53 -3.05 2.35 25.12
N SER A 54 -3.69 1.32 25.69
CA SER A 54 -3.00 0.11 26.11
C SER A 54 -2.41 -0.67 24.93
N ASP A 55 -1.30 -1.34 25.15
CA ASP A 55 -0.74 -2.30 24.20
C ASP A 55 -1.79 -3.39 23.90
N GLY A 56 -2.12 -3.60 22.63
CA GLY A 56 -3.13 -4.58 22.22
C GLY A 56 -4.53 -4.01 21.98
N CYS A 57 -4.80 -2.72 22.29
CA CYS A 57 -6.05 -2.05 21.96
C CYS A 57 -6.38 -2.22 20.47
N LEU A 58 -5.45 -1.90 19.58
CA LEU A 58 -5.62 -2.05 18.13
C LEU A 58 -5.87 -3.53 17.75
N GLN A 59 -5.12 -4.48 18.32
CA GLN A 59 -5.30 -5.90 17.98
C GLN A 59 -6.69 -6.39 18.34
N THR A 60 -7.23 -5.97 19.49
CA THR A 60 -8.61 -6.28 19.91
C THR A 60 -9.63 -5.78 18.89
N ILE A 61 -9.45 -4.58 18.38
CA ILE A 61 -10.31 -3.96 17.36
C ILE A 61 -10.21 -4.72 16.02
N LEU A 62 -8.99 -5.03 15.58
CA LEU A 62 -8.74 -5.74 14.32
C LEU A 62 -9.26 -7.17 14.34
N ASP A 63 -9.14 -7.88 15.47
CA ASP A 63 -9.68 -9.23 15.64
C ASP A 63 -11.20 -9.25 15.54
N ALA A 64 -11.87 -8.19 15.99
CA ALA A 64 -13.32 -8.08 15.96
C ALA A 64 -13.87 -7.75 14.56
N TYR A 65 -13.24 -6.82 13.84
CA TYR A 65 -13.82 -6.24 12.62
C TYR A 65 -12.94 -6.37 11.38
N GLY A 66 -11.65 -6.70 11.52
CA GLY A 66 -10.70 -6.77 10.42
C GLY A 66 -10.24 -5.39 9.90
N PHE A 67 -9.16 -5.40 9.11
CA PHE A 67 -8.53 -4.18 8.62
C PHE A 67 -9.46 -3.30 7.78
N ASP A 68 -10.14 -3.87 6.80
CA ASP A 68 -10.94 -3.10 5.83
C ASP A 68 -11.97 -2.20 6.51
N ARG A 69 -12.72 -2.76 7.47
CA ARG A 69 -13.76 -2.02 8.17
C ARG A 69 -13.18 -1.02 9.16
N VAL A 70 -12.15 -1.41 9.91
CA VAL A 70 -11.48 -0.52 10.86
C VAL A 70 -10.88 0.68 10.14
N MET A 71 -10.15 0.45 9.04
CA MET A 71 -9.58 1.52 8.22
C MET A 71 -10.65 2.43 7.62
N TRP A 72 -11.78 1.86 7.13
CA TRP A 72 -12.90 2.65 6.62
C TRP A 72 -13.48 3.59 7.68
N VAL A 73 -13.75 3.08 8.88
CA VAL A 73 -14.32 3.88 9.99
C VAL A 73 -13.33 4.97 10.44
N LEU A 74 -12.05 4.64 10.56
CA LEU A 74 -11.02 5.61 10.90
C LEU A 74 -10.83 6.68 9.80
N ALA A 75 -10.85 6.29 8.53
CA ALA A 75 -10.77 7.22 7.41
C ALA A 75 -11.96 8.18 7.38
N ASN A 76 -13.18 7.70 7.69
CA ASN A 76 -14.35 8.57 7.85
C ASN A 76 -14.16 9.53 9.03
N THR A 77 -13.66 9.06 10.18
CA THR A 77 -13.39 9.91 11.36
C THR A 77 -12.41 11.04 11.01
N VAL A 78 -11.30 10.72 10.33
CA VAL A 78 -10.32 11.73 9.87
C VAL A 78 -10.94 12.67 8.83
N GLY A 79 -11.76 12.14 7.92
CA GLY A 79 -12.47 12.91 6.90
C GLY A 79 -13.42 13.95 7.47
N GLU A 80 -14.18 13.59 8.52
CA GLU A 80 -15.04 14.52 9.26
C GLU A 80 -14.21 15.60 9.98
N GLY A 81 -13.06 15.22 10.54
CA GLY A 81 -12.13 16.14 11.22
C GLY A 81 -11.18 16.90 10.29
N LYS A 82 -11.33 16.84 8.95
CA LYS A 82 -10.37 17.41 7.99
C LYS A 82 -10.02 18.89 8.18
N GLY A 83 -10.96 19.67 8.70
CA GLY A 83 -10.77 21.10 9.01
C GLY A 83 -9.97 21.37 10.28
N ASP A 84 -9.80 20.37 11.15
CA ASP A 84 -9.04 20.50 12.38
C ASP A 84 -7.52 20.36 12.10
N GLY A 85 -6.77 21.42 12.43
CA GLY A 85 -5.31 21.45 12.23
C GLY A 85 -4.52 20.46 13.09
N ARG A 86 -5.15 19.85 14.10
CA ARG A 86 -4.52 18.86 14.99
C ARG A 86 -4.43 17.45 14.39
N TYR A 87 -5.22 17.15 13.34
CA TYR A 87 -5.00 15.92 12.55
C TYR A 87 -3.73 16.06 11.74
N SER A 88 -2.91 15.00 11.71
CA SER A 88 -1.69 14.98 10.90
C SER A 88 -2.00 15.04 9.41
N GLN A 89 -1.15 15.73 8.64
CA GLN A 89 -1.35 15.85 7.20
C GLN A 89 -1.26 14.47 6.52
N SER A 90 -0.36 13.60 6.98
CA SER A 90 -0.23 12.25 6.43
C SER A 90 -1.49 11.41 6.61
N ASN A 91 -2.18 11.54 7.76
CA ASN A 91 -3.42 10.82 8.01
C ASN A 91 -4.60 11.39 7.22
N LYS A 92 -4.61 12.71 6.97
CA LYS A 92 -5.59 13.33 6.06
C LYS A 92 -5.43 12.84 4.61
N GLU A 93 -4.19 12.74 4.12
CA GLU A 93 -3.92 12.20 2.78
C GLU A 93 -4.26 10.71 2.70
N TRP A 94 -3.88 9.92 3.71
CA TRP A 94 -4.26 8.52 3.80
C TRP A 94 -5.79 8.33 3.78
N ALA A 95 -6.54 9.09 4.57
CA ALA A 95 -8.01 9.00 4.61
C ALA A 95 -8.67 9.26 3.24
N LYS A 96 -8.09 10.15 2.41
CA LYS A 96 -8.58 10.42 1.05
C LYS A 96 -8.47 9.19 0.13
N THR A 97 -7.53 8.27 0.38
CA THR A 97 -7.34 7.08 -0.47
C THR A 97 -8.54 6.13 -0.39
N PHE A 98 -9.30 6.14 0.71
CA PHE A 98 -10.51 5.32 0.88
C PHE A 98 -11.71 5.79 0.08
N ARG A 99 -11.67 7.02 -0.48
CA ARG A 99 -12.73 7.58 -1.32
C ARG A 99 -14.13 7.40 -0.70
N VAL A 100 -14.25 7.63 0.62
CA VAL A 100 -15.55 7.56 1.31
C VAL A 100 -16.52 8.50 0.61
N PRO A 101 -17.65 8.00 0.06
CA PRO A 101 -18.60 8.87 -0.65
C PRO A 101 -19.18 9.94 0.28
N PRO A 102 -19.46 11.16 -0.22
CA PRO A 102 -19.98 12.25 0.63
C PRO A 102 -21.28 11.92 1.36
N ASP A 103 -22.17 11.11 0.75
CA ASP A 103 -23.42 10.66 1.36
C ASP A 103 -23.24 9.46 2.31
N SER A 104 -22.04 8.90 2.39
CA SER A 104 -21.63 7.86 3.33
C SER A 104 -20.77 8.42 4.46
N HIS A 105 -20.36 9.69 4.38
CA HIS A 105 -19.78 10.40 5.51
C HIS A 105 -20.84 10.59 6.59
N ASN A 106 -20.52 10.14 7.81
CA ASN A 106 -21.45 10.24 8.91
C ASN A 106 -20.70 10.49 10.23
N SER A 107 -21.10 11.55 10.93
CA SER A 107 -20.57 11.86 12.26
C SER A 107 -20.80 10.73 13.27
N GLU A 108 -21.81 9.88 13.04
CA GLU A 108 -22.06 8.69 13.88
C GLU A 108 -20.94 7.65 13.80
N PHE A 109 -20.13 7.65 12.72
CA PHE A 109 -18.95 6.77 12.58
C PHE A 109 -17.72 7.34 13.30
N CYS A 110 -17.74 8.60 13.75
CA CYS A 110 -16.59 9.19 14.42
C CYS A 110 -16.31 8.49 15.74
N VAL A 111 -15.10 7.93 15.87
CA VAL A 111 -14.72 7.11 17.03
C VAL A 111 -14.40 7.95 18.26
N THR A 112 -13.90 9.18 18.09
CA THR A 112 -13.66 10.15 19.16
C THR A 112 -13.46 11.56 18.57
N SER A 113 -13.67 12.57 19.40
CA SER A 113 -13.36 13.97 19.07
C SER A 113 -11.91 14.38 19.40
N HIS A 114 -11.08 13.46 19.90
CA HIS A 114 -9.69 13.73 20.25
C HIS A 114 -8.73 13.38 19.10
N PRO A 115 -8.23 14.36 18.31
CA PRO A 115 -7.40 14.09 17.15
C PRO A 115 -6.12 13.31 17.44
N ALA A 116 -5.52 13.50 18.62
CA ALA A 116 -4.30 12.76 19.00
C ALA A 116 -4.54 11.25 19.11
N ILE A 117 -5.68 10.84 19.70
CA ILE A 117 -6.07 9.41 19.81
C ILE A 117 -6.32 8.84 18.42
N VAL A 118 -7.05 9.57 17.57
CA VAL A 118 -7.32 9.14 16.19
C VAL A 118 -6.02 9.02 15.39
N ASN A 119 -5.12 10.00 15.48
CA ASN A 119 -3.82 9.93 14.82
C ASN A 119 -3.05 8.70 15.27
N GLY A 120 -2.96 8.42 16.58
CA GLY A 120 -2.29 7.24 17.11
C GLY A 120 -2.86 5.95 16.55
N LEU A 121 -4.20 5.76 16.59
CA LEU A 121 -4.85 4.57 16.04
C LEU A 121 -4.63 4.42 14.53
N VAL A 122 -4.69 5.52 13.76
CA VAL A 122 -4.44 5.47 12.33
C VAL A 122 -2.99 5.10 12.05
N ASP A 123 -2.03 5.68 12.77
CA ASP A 123 -0.61 5.37 12.58
C ASP A 123 -0.31 3.90 12.92
N GLU A 124 -0.91 3.36 14.00
CA GLU A 124 -0.77 1.96 14.38
C GLU A 124 -1.44 1.01 13.36
N VAL A 125 -2.65 1.31 12.89
CA VAL A 125 -3.32 0.44 11.90
C VAL A 125 -2.58 0.44 10.55
N ARG A 126 -2.04 1.59 10.14
CA ARG A 126 -1.20 1.70 8.93
C ARG A 126 0.06 0.86 9.07
N LYS A 127 0.75 0.98 10.22
CA LYS A 127 1.93 0.17 10.51
C LYS A 127 1.60 -1.32 10.51
N ALA A 128 0.53 -1.74 11.18
CA ALA A 128 0.11 -3.14 11.21
C ALA A 128 -0.28 -3.67 9.82
N TRP A 129 -0.89 -2.83 8.98
CA TRP A 129 -1.15 -3.16 7.58
C TRP A 129 0.15 -3.34 6.79
N ASP A 130 1.09 -2.41 6.92
CA ASP A 130 2.39 -2.48 6.27
C ASP A 130 3.17 -3.73 6.72
N ASP A 131 3.14 -4.05 8.02
CA ASP A 131 3.77 -5.26 8.58
C ASP A 131 3.18 -6.57 8.01
N LEU A 132 1.94 -6.57 7.52
CA LEU A 132 1.31 -7.76 6.94
C LEU A 132 1.46 -7.84 5.41
N HIS A 133 1.53 -6.69 4.73
CA HIS A 133 1.37 -6.62 3.28
C HIS A 133 2.63 -6.15 2.55
N LEU A 134 3.71 -5.83 3.27
CA LEU A 134 4.99 -5.43 2.68
C LEU A 134 6.07 -6.48 2.94
N TRP A 135 7.10 -6.45 2.11
CA TRP A 135 8.26 -7.32 2.28
C TRP A 135 9.02 -6.98 3.56
N LYS A 136 9.46 -8.01 4.29
CA LYS A 136 10.13 -7.88 5.59
C LYS A 136 11.64 -7.96 5.44
N PRO A 137 12.40 -7.35 6.39
CA PRO A 137 13.86 -7.34 6.35
C PRO A 137 14.49 -8.73 6.22
N GLU A 138 13.93 -9.75 6.89
CA GLU A 138 14.43 -11.13 6.83
C GLU A 138 14.30 -11.80 5.46
N GLN A 139 13.40 -11.30 4.60
CA GLN A 139 13.18 -11.77 3.24
C GLN A 139 14.13 -11.11 2.23
N MET A 140 14.89 -10.13 2.68
CA MET A 140 15.80 -9.35 1.84
C MET A 140 17.26 -9.56 2.24
N GLU A 141 18.15 -9.26 1.30
CA GLU A 141 19.56 -9.04 1.56
C GLU A 141 19.95 -7.58 1.30
N SER A 142 21.05 -7.14 1.88
CA SER A 142 21.51 -5.76 1.71
C SER A 142 21.88 -5.49 0.25
N HIS A 143 21.37 -4.41 -0.31
CA HIS A 143 21.74 -3.90 -1.65
C HIS A 143 23.02 -3.07 -1.63
N LEU A 144 23.55 -2.75 -0.42
CA LEU A 144 24.75 -1.93 -0.27
C LEU A 144 25.99 -2.68 -0.74
N GLY A 145 26.78 -2.04 -1.60
CA GLY A 145 28.02 -2.61 -2.11
C GLY A 145 27.85 -3.72 -3.16
N GLN A 146 26.62 -4.04 -3.57
CA GLN A 146 26.35 -5.08 -4.58
C GLN A 146 26.08 -4.46 -5.96
N ASN A 147 26.31 -5.27 -7.03
CA ASN A 147 25.78 -5.00 -8.36
C ASN A 147 24.29 -5.37 -8.38
N LEU A 148 23.46 -4.46 -8.85
CA LEU A 148 22.01 -4.61 -8.83
C LEU A 148 21.41 -5.05 -10.17
N VAL A 149 22.19 -5.07 -11.25
CA VAL A 149 21.69 -5.44 -12.59
C VAL A 149 21.14 -6.88 -12.55
N GLY A 150 19.92 -7.07 -13.03
CA GLY A 150 19.22 -8.35 -13.03
C GLY A 150 18.65 -8.79 -11.67
N ARG A 151 18.79 -7.96 -10.62
CA ARG A 151 18.27 -8.27 -9.29
C ARG A 151 16.87 -7.68 -9.10
N VAL A 152 16.04 -8.40 -8.35
CA VAL A 152 14.75 -7.91 -7.89
C VAL A 152 14.95 -7.09 -6.63
N LEU A 153 14.69 -5.80 -6.73
CA LEU A 153 14.83 -4.84 -5.64
C LEU A 153 13.47 -4.60 -4.97
N VAL A 154 13.50 -4.37 -3.67
CA VAL A 154 12.32 -4.01 -2.89
C VAL A 154 12.31 -2.50 -2.68
N VAL A 155 11.34 -1.81 -3.28
CA VAL A 155 11.16 -0.37 -3.15
C VAL A 155 10.74 -0.01 -1.72
N ALA A 156 11.36 1.00 -1.14
CA ALA A 156 11.01 1.46 0.19
C ALA A 156 9.56 1.99 0.24
N PRO A 157 8.77 1.62 1.26
CA PRO A 157 7.35 1.99 1.34
C PRO A 157 7.10 3.51 1.28
N ILE A 158 8.06 4.32 1.72
CA ILE A 158 7.96 5.79 1.68
C ILE A 158 7.98 6.36 0.26
N VAL A 159 8.52 5.62 -0.70
CA VAL A 159 8.56 6.02 -2.12
C VAL A 159 7.22 5.77 -2.79
N LEU A 160 6.48 4.76 -2.33
CA LEU A 160 5.18 4.38 -2.87
C LEU A 160 4.07 5.27 -2.30
N LYS A 161 3.15 5.69 -3.15
CA LYS A 161 1.91 6.37 -2.71
C LYS A 161 0.97 5.37 -2.05
N ASP A 162 0.17 5.83 -1.08
CA ASP A 162 -0.68 4.96 -0.26
C ASP A 162 -1.51 3.92 -1.04
N PRO A 163 -2.17 4.19 -2.18
CA PRO A 163 -2.90 3.14 -2.90
C PRO A 163 -2.02 2.01 -3.45
N TYR A 164 -0.71 2.26 -3.58
CA TYR A 164 0.27 1.34 -4.16
C TYR A 164 1.19 0.69 -3.13
N LYS A 165 0.95 0.90 -1.82
CA LYS A 165 1.73 0.26 -0.77
C LYS A 165 1.30 -1.20 -0.57
N THR A 166 1.74 -2.05 -1.47
CA THR A 166 1.57 -3.51 -1.41
C THR A 166 2.88 -4.20 -1.74
N SER A 167 3.06 -5.44 -1.31
CA SER A 167 4.24 -6.24 -1.63
C SER A 167 4.50 -6.34 -3.13
N ASP A 168 3.44 -6.46 -3.92
CA ASP A 168 3.55 -6.62 -5.37
C ASP A 168 4.09 -5.36 -6.03
N ASN A 169 3.62 -4.19 -5.59
CA ASN A 169 4.10 -2.89 -6.09
C ASN A 169 5.51 -2.51 -5.60
N GLN A 170 6.06 -3.23 -4.62
CA GLN A 170 7.43 -3.01 -4.18
C GLN A 170 8.48 -3.69 -5.08
N LEU A 171 8.10 -4.60 -5.98
CA LEU A 171 9.05 -5.38 -6.76
C LEU A 171 9.48 -4.64 -8.03
N PHE A 172 10.79 -4.35 -8.09
CA PHE A 172 11.43 -3.63 -9.19
C PHE A 172 12.62 -4.44 -9.73
N LEU A 173 12.59 -4.81 -11.01
CA LEU A 173 13.71 -5.44 -11.69
C LEU A 173 14.70 -4.38 -12.13
N ALA A 174 15.88 -4.36 -11.55
CA ALA A 174 16.94 -3.43 -11.95
C ALA A 174 17.61 -3.90 -13.23
N GLN A 175 17.64 -3.07 -14.26
CA GLN A 175 18.18 -3.41 -15.60
C GLN A 175 19.47 -2.67 -15.91
N SER A 176 19.53 -1.37 -15.60
CA SER A 176 20.69 -0.56 -15.97
C SER A 176 20.86 0.69 -15.08
N GLY A 177 21.84 1.49 -15.39
CA GLY A 177 22.11 2.77 -14.74
C GLY A 177 23.29 2.74 -13.76
N ASN A 178 23.89 3.91 -13.53
CA ASN A 178 25.05 4.02 -12.65
C ASN A 178 24.73 3.62 -11.20
N GLY A 179 23.49 3.81 -10.74
CA GLY A 179 23.06 3.38 -9.43
C GLY A 179 23.08 1.86 -9.22
N CYS A 180 23.14 1.05 -10.29
CA CYS A 180 23.28 -0.39 -10.20
C CYS A 180 24.65 -0.85 -9.72
N TYR A 181 25.69 -0.02 -9.91
CA TYR A 181 27.07 -0.42 -9.63
C TYR A 181 27.57 0.15 -8.30
N PRO A 182 28.26 -0.66 -7.49
CA PRO A 182 28.89 -0.15 -6.27
C PRO A 182 29.99 0.86 -6.63
N ARG A 183 30.06 1.95 -5.87
CA ARG A 183 31.05 3.05 -6.05
C ARG A 183 30.90 3.88 -7.34
N ALA A 184 29.86 3.71 -8.11
CA ALA A 184 29.57 4.62 -9.23
C ALA A 184 29.17 6.01 -8.69
N LEU A 185 29.48 7.04 -9.46
CA LEU A 185 29.14 8.43 -9.10
C LEU A 185 27.63 8.73 -9.27
N GLY A 186 26.93 7.98 -10.10
CA GLY A 186 25.48 8.11 -10.33
C GLY A 186 24.69 7.20 -9.41
N THR A 187 23.48 7.64 -9.08
CA THR A 187 22.57 6.94 -8.15
C THR A 187 21.31 6.39 -8.80
N LYS A 188 21.07 6.69 -10.10
CA LYS A 188 19.88 6.23 -10.82
C LYS A 188 19.99 4.76 -11.20
N VAL A 189 18.94 4.01 -10.88
CA VAL A 189 18.69 2.64 -11.26
C VAL A 189 17.49 2.63 -12.20
N PHE A 190 17.69 2.25 -13.46
CA PHE A 190 16.61 2.07 -14.43
C PHE A 190 16.13 0.63 -14.41
N GLY A 191 14.84 0.42 -14.61
CA GLY A 191 14.27 -0.91 -14.61
C GLY A 191 12.75 -0.88 -14.74
N THR A 192 12.12 -1.97 -14.34
CA THR A 192 10.69 -2.21 -14.55
C THR A 192 10.03 -2.63 -13.25
N PHE A 193 8.89 -2.04 -12.92
CA PHE A 193 8.00 -2.56 -11.87
C PHE A 193 7.40 -3.88 -12.35
N LEU A 194 7.59 -4.95 -11.57
CA LEU A 194 7.17 -6.30 -12.01
C LEU A 194 5.65 -6.49 -12.00
N ASN A 195 4.93 -5.71 -11.19
CA ASN A 195 3.48 -5.82 -11.06
C ASN A 195 2.70 -5.36 -12.29
N ASP A 196 3.17 -4.32 -12.97
CA ASP A 196 2.45 -3.68 -14.09
C ASP A 196 3.30 -3.47 -15.35
N GLY A 197 4.58 -3.84 -15.30
CA GLY A 197 5.51 -3.66 -16.41
C GLY A 197 5.94 -2.21 -16.65
N GLU A 198 5.62 -1.26 -15.75
CA GLU A 198 6.00 0.15 -15.92
C GLU A 198 7.51 0.31 -15.86
N ARG A 199 8.10 0.81 -16.96
CA ARG A 199 9.52 1.18 -17.00
C ARG A 199 9.74 2.53 -16.34
N SER A 200 10.67 2.60 -15.40
CA SER A 200 10.94 3.80 -14.61
C SER A 200 12.39 3.88 -14.17
N PHE A 201 12.72 4.94 -13.43
CA PHE A 201 13.96 4.98 -12.68
C PHE A 201 13.70 5.37 -11.23
N LEU A 202 14.49 4.78 -10.35
CA LEU A 202 14.53 5.10 -8.93
C LEU A 202 15.97 5.40 -8.52
N TYR A 203 16.14 6.02 -7.37
CA TYR A 203 17.49 6.21 -6.83
C TYR A 203 17.89 4.97 -6.00
N ARG A 204 19.16 4.66 -5.95
CA ARG A 204 19.66 3.54 -5.16
C ARG A 204 19.20 3.58 -3.69
N THR A 205 18.97 4.77 -3.15
CA THR A 205 18.46 5.00 -1.78
C THR A 205 16.97 4.72 -1.62
N ASP A 206 16.25 4.57 -2.73
CA ASP A 206 14.81 4.31 -2.71
C ASP A 206 14.47 2.83 -2.47
N PHE A 207 15.49 1.98 -2.38
CA PHE A 207 15.34 0.55 -2.15
C PHE A 207 15.67 0.17 -0.71
N THR A 208 14.87 -0.73 -0.15
CA THR A 208 15.11 -1.31 1.18
C THR A 208 16.14 -2.44 1.11
N GLY A 209 16.13 -3.22 0.03
CA GLY A 209 17.04 -4.35 -0.16
C GLY A 209 16.82 -5.07 -1.49
N ILE A 210 17.52 -6.19 -1.66
CA ILE A 210 17.34 -7.14 -2.75
C ILE A 210 16.47 -8.27 -2.22
N LEU A 211 15.37 -8.60 -2.88
CA LEU A 211 14.55 -9.75 -2.50
C LEU A 211 15.34 -11.05 -2.74
N LYS A 212 15.39 -11.93 -1.74
CA LYS A 212 16.04 -13.22 -1.88
C LYS A 212 15.25 -14.11 -2.83
N ASP A 213 15.96 -14.91 -3.65
CA ASP A 213 15.38 -15.69 -4.74
C ASP A 213 14.27 -16.66 -4.28
N GLU A 214 14.36 -17.18 -3.06
CA GLU A 214 13.39 -18.08 -2.44
C GLU A 214 12.03 -17.43 -2.16
N TYR A 215 12.01 -16.10 -2.04
CA TYR A 215 10.79 -15.33 -1.77
C TYR A 215 10.21 -14.67 -3.02
N ILE A 216 10.88 -14.74 -4.18
CA ILE A 216 10.34 -14.18 -5.42
C ILE A 216 9.08 -14.96 -5.82
N PRO A 217 7.90 -14.30 -5.88
CA PRO A 217 6.65 -14.96 -6.26
C PRO A 217 6.71 -15.53 -7.69
N ASP A 218 5.94 -16.57 -7.96
CA ASP A 218 5.94 -17.21 -9.28
C ASP A 218 5.46 -16.25 -10.39
N TRP A 219 4.51 -15.37 -10.10
CA TRP A 219 4.08 -14.35 -11.05
C TRP A 219 5.22 -13.37 -11.37
N ALA A 220 6.03 -12.99 -10.38
CA ALA A 220 7.18 -12.10 -10.59
C ALA A 220 8.29 -12.78 -11.37
N LYS A 221 8.52 -14.09 -11.15
CA LYS A 221 9.44 -14.91 -11.98
C LYS A 221 8.98 -14.95 -13.44
N GLN A 222 7.66 -14.99 -13.68
CA GLN A 222 7.14 -14.92 -15.04
C GLN A 222 7.38 -13.54 -15.64
N ALA A 223 7.03 -12.47 -14.93
CA ALA A 223 7.27 -11.11 -15.40
C ALA A 223 8.76 -10.81 -15.71
N ILE A 224 9.69 -11.41 -14.94
CA ILE A 224 11.13 -11.30 -15.22
C ILE A 224 11.47 -11.99 -16.56
N ARG A 225 10.93 -13.18 -16.82
CA ARG A 225 11.17 -13.88 -18.11
C ARG A 225 10.63 -13.07 -19.27
N ASP A 226 9.40 -12.59 -19.13
CA ASP A 226 8.75 -11.79 -20.18
C ASP A 226 9.54 -10.50 -20.48
N ALA A 227 10.03 -9.80 -19.45
CA ALA A 227 10.88 -8.63 -19.62
C ALA A 227 12.24 -8.92 -20.28
N GLN A 228 12.82 -10.10 -20.02
CA GLN A 228 14.09 -10.52 -20.65
C GLN A 228 13.89 -10.93 -22.11
N GLU A 229 12.77 -11.54 -22.45
CA GLU A 229 12.42 -11.90 -23.83
C GLU A 229 12.21 -10.65 -24.66
N GLU A 230 11.48 -9.64 -24.16
CA GLU A 230 11.29 -8.36 -24.84
C GLU A 230 12.61 -7.60 -25.09
N GLU A 231 13.55 -7.64 -24.13
CA GLU A 231 14.88 -7.03 -24.34
C GLU A 231 15.66 -7.74 -25.45
N GLN A 232 15.64 -9.05 -25.49
CA GLN A 232 16.34 -9.82 -26.52
C GLN A 232 15.75 -9.61 -27.91
N GLU A 233 14.42 -9.51 -28.03
CA GLU A 233 13.76 -9.22 -29.30
C GLU A 233 14.14 -7.83 -29.81
N THR A 234 14.12 -6.83 -28.93
CA THR A 234 14.50 -5.45 -29.28
C THR A 234 15.96 -5.34 -29.73
N GLU A 235 16.90 -6.02 -29.05
CA GLU A 235 18.32 -6.05 -29.44
C GLU A 235 18.53 -6.74 -30.79
N GLN A 236 17.74 -7.78 -31.10
CA GLN A 236 17.83 -8.47 -32.40
C GLN A 236 17.29 -7.62 -33.54
N GLU A 237 16.19 -6.88 -33.33
CA GLU A 237 15.62 -5.95 -34.32
C GLU A 237 16.58 -4.81 -34.63
N GLU A 238 17.17 -4.17 -33.60
CA GLU A 238 18.17 -3.10 -33.78
C GLU A 238 19.43 -3.58 -34.51
N SER A 239 19.86 -4.82 -34.23
CA SER A 239 21.03 -5.41 -34.91
C SER A 239 20.75 -5.70 -36.39
N GLN A 240 19.54 -6.12 -36.74
CA GLN A 240 19.13 -6.37 -38.13
C GLN A 240 18.96 -5.08 -38.94
N GLU A 241 18.47 -4.00 -38.32
CA GLU A 241 18.37 -2.70 -38.97
C GLU A 241 19.74 -2.07 -39.26
N GLN A 242 20.70 -2.26 -38.36
CA GLN A 242 22.09 -1.78 -38.59
C GLN A 242 22.82 -2.53 -39.73
N ASP A 243 22.60 -3.85 -39.83
CA ASP A 243 23.22 -4.67 -40.88
C ASP A 243 22.61 -4.39 -42.26
N SER A 244 21.30 -4.17 -42.33
CA SER A 244 20.60 -3.77 -43.57
C SER A 244 20.94 -2.36 -44.03
N GLY A 245 21.25 -1.44 -43.11
CA GLY A 245 21.69 -0.08 -43.43
C GLY A 245 23.14 0.00 -44.00
N MET A 246 24.00 -0.95 -43.67
CA MET A 246 25.38 -1.06 -44.16
C MET A 246 25.50 -1.67 -45.58
N GLN A 247 24.50 -2.41 -46.03
CA GLN A 247 24.49 -3.01 -47.36
C GLN A 247 23.96 -2.10 -48.48
N MET A 248 23.53 -0.87 -48.14
CA MET A 248 23.02 0.13 -49.11
C MET A 248 24.00 1.32 -49.38
N GLN A 249 25.28 1.18 -49.03
CA GLN A 249 26.29 2.22 -49.38
C GLN A 249 27.29 1.73 -50.45
#